data_82c1574b5e1a106eff8ec2358782a92b
#
_entry.id   82c1574b5e1a106eff8ec2358782a92b
#
_cell.length_a   1.000
_cell.length_b   1.000
_cell.length_c   1.000
_cell.angle_alpha   90.00
_cell.angle_beta   90.00
_cell.angle_gamma   90.00
#
_symmetry.space_group_name_H-M   'P 1'
#
loop_
_entity.id
_entity.type
_entity.pdbx_description
1 polymer ?
#
loop_
_entity_poly.entity_id
_entity_poly.type
_entity_poly.pdbx_seq_one_letter_code
_entity_poly.pdbx_strand_id
1 'polypeptide(L)'
;MPTVFEPRDPDFSPRVRASFERQAAMGTLGAALESVEAGRVVIGLPFSSRLTQQHGFLHAGMVATALDSACGYAAATLMPADAGVLTIEFKINLMAPAEGQRFRLVGQVLKPGRTVTFTEGQAWAVDAQGGEKLIATMVATLMTVTGREGIRH
;
A
#
# COMPACT_ATOMS: atom_id res chain seq x y z
N MET A 1 21.05 7.15 5.20
CA MET A 1 20.52 6.29 6.29
C MET A 1 19.01 6.19 6.16
N PRO A 2 18.46 5.02 6.17
CA PRO A 2 17.01 4.89 6.20
C PRO A 2 16.48 5.50 7.50
N THR A 3 15.37 6.23 7.41
CA THR A 3 14.72 6.78 8.59
C THR A 3 14.14 5.64 9.41
N VAL A 4 14.52 5.55 10.68
CA VAL A 4 13.97 4.57 11.62
C VAL A 4 12.80 5.24 12.34
N PHE A 5 11.63 4.65 12.23
CA PHE A 5 10.42 5.12 12.92
C PHE A 5 10.12 4.25 14.14
N GLU A 6 9.62 4.88 15.20
CA GLU A 6 9.10 4.17 16.35
C GLU A 6 7.58 4.08 16.27
N PRO A 7 7.00 2.87 16.20
CA PRO A 7 5.55 2.72 16.21
C PRO A 7 4.98 3.07 17.59
N ARG A 8 3.81 3.72 17.59
CA ARG A 8 3.09 4.04 18.85
C ARG A 8 2.44 2.80 19.48
N ASP A 9 2.17 1.80 18.68
CA ASP A 9 1.63 0.51 19.08
C ASP A 9 2.69 -0.57 18.82
N PRO A 10 3.22 -1.22 19.87
CA PRO A 10 4.21 -2.29 19.69
C PRO A 10 3.65 -3.50 18.92
N ASP A 11 2.34 -3.70 18.92
CA ASP A 11 1.65 -4.78 18.23
C ASP A 11 1.11 -4.36 16.84
N PHE A 12 1.74 -3.37 16.22
CA PHE A 12 1.30 -2.83 14.93
C PHE A 12 1.25 -3.90 13.82
N SER A 13 2.22 -4.81 13.79
CA SER A 13 2.33 -5.79 12.71
C SER A 13 1.13 -6.76 12.67
N PRO A 14 0.76 -7.47 13.74
CA PRO A 14 -0.44 -8.31 13.70
C PRO A 14 -1.72 -7.52 13.47
N ARG A 15 -1.82 -6.29 13.99
CA ARG A 15 -2.98 -5.41 13.75
C ARG A 15 -3.13 -5.05 12.28
N VAL A 16 -2.04 -4.63 11.62
CA VAL A 16 -2.03 -4.30 10.19
C VAL A 16 -2.37 -5.53 9.34
N ARG A 17 -1.80 -6.69 9.67
CA ARG A 17 -2.09 -7.94 8.95
C ARG A 17 -3.56 -8.33 9.06
N ALA A 18 -4.14 -8.26 10.24
CA ALA A 18 -5.56 -8.55 10.45
C ALA A 18 -6.47 -7.58 9.70
N SER A 19 -6.12 -6.29 9.68
CA SER A 19 -6.84 -5.28 8.91
C SER A 19 -6.79 -5.55 7.41
N PHE A 20 -5.62 -5.87 6.88
CA PHE A 20 -5.44 -6.21 5.47
C PHE A 20 -6.33 -7.38 5.05
N GLU A 21 -6.40 -8.44 5.86
CA GLU A 21 -7.23 -9.61 5.57
C GLU A 21 -8.73 -9.29 5.54
N ARG A 22 -9.17 -8.25 6.26
CA ARG A 22 -10.56 -7.80 6.23
C ARG A 22 -10.87 -6.87 5.06
N GLN A 23 -9.87 -6.38 4.34
CA GLN A 23 -10.08 -5.48 3.20
C GLN A 23 -10.50 -6.28 1.96
N ALA A 24 -11.80 -6.26 1.67
CA ALA A 24 -12.39 -7.02 0.57
C ALA A 24 -11.77 -6.68 -0.80
N ALA A 25 -11.39 -5.41 -1.02
CA ALA A 25 -10.74 -4.98 -2.26
C ALA A 25 -9.43 -5.71 -2.51
N MET A 26 -8.62 -5.95 -1.49
CA MET A 26 -7.37 -6.70 -1.63
C MET A 26 -7.63 -8.17 -1.97
N GLY A 27 -8.64 -8.76 -1.39
CA GLY A 27 -9.10 -10.12 -1.74
C GLY A 27 -9.55 -10.21 -3.20
N THR A 28 -10.29 -9.22 -3.68
CA THR A 28 -10.73 -9.15 -5.09
C THR A 28 -9.56 -9.03 -6.05
N LEU A 29 -8.54 -8.26 -5.71
CA LEU A 29 -7.30 -8.15 -6.49
C LEU A 29 -6.43 -9.42 -6.43
N GLY A 30 -6.63 -10.27 -5.44
CA GLY A 30 -5.71 -11.38 -5.16
C GLY A 30 -4.39 -10.92 -4.55
N ALA A 31 -4.37 -9.74 -3.95
CA ALA A 31 -3.18 -9.17 -3.33
C ALA A 31 -2.85 -9.87 -2.01
N ALA A 32 -1.57 -9.94 -1.69
CA ALA A 32 -1.06 -10.49 -0.44
C ALA A 32 -0.09 -9.52 0.23
N LEU A 33 -0.10 -9.50 1.55
CA LEU A 33 0.81 -8.70 2.34
C LEU A 33 2.13 -9.46 2.50
N GLU A 34 3.20 -8.94 1.89
CA GLU A 34 4.51 -9.61 1.89
C GLU A 34 5.37 -9.23 3.10
N SER A 35 5.44 -7.94 3.44
CA SER A 35 6.16 -7.48 4.63
C SER A 35 5.50 -6.30 5.30
N VAL A 36 5.68 -6.21 6.62
CA VAL A 36 5.19 -5.12 7.46
C VAL A 36 6.32 -4.71 8.41
N GLU A 37 6.81 -3.51 8.19
CA GLU A 37 7.83 -2.88 9.04
C GLU A 37 7.31 -1.50 9.48
N ALA A 38 7.87 -0.95 10.55
CA ALA A 38 7.48 0.39 10.99
C ALA A 38 7.72 1.43 9.88
N GLY A 39 6.65 2.02 9.37
CA GLY A 39 6.69 3.01 8.29
C GLY A 39 6.86 2.43 6.89
N ARG A 40 6.85 1.10 6.72
CA ARG A 40 7.02 0.48 5.40
C ARG A 40 6.19 -0.80 5.27
N VAL A 41 5.49 -0.91 4.15
CA VAL A 41 4.69 -2.10 3.83
C VAL A 41 4.92 -2.50 2.37
N VAL A 42 5.01 -3.80 2.12
CA VAL A 42 5.10 -4.36 0.78
C VAL A 42 3.90 -5.28 0.53
N ILE A 43 3.19 -5.01 -0.57
CA ILE A 43 2.07 -5.82 -1.07
C ILE A 43 2.51 -6.49 -2.36
N GLY A 44 2.25 -7.79 -2.49
CA GLY A 44 2.41 -8.54 -3.72
C GLY A 44 1.07 -8.67 -4.45
N LEU A 45 1.07 -8.44 -5.75
CA LEU A 45 -0.11 -8.57 -6.61
C LEU A 45 0.25 -9.48 -7.79
N PRO A 46 -0.29 -10.70 -7.86
CA PRO A 46 -0.08 -11.55 -9.03
C PRO A 46 -0.81 -10.98 -10.25
N PHE A 47 -0.25 -11.20 -11.43
CA PHE A 47 -0.96 -10.85 -12.67
C PHE A 47 -2.26 -11.66 -12.76
N SER A 48 -3.32 -11.00 -13.17
CA SER A 48 -4.60 -11.63 -13.49
C SER A 48 -5.22 -10.96 -14.71
N SER A 49 -5.60 -11.75 -15.71
CA SER A 49 -6.28 -11.25 -16.91
C SER A 49 -7.63 -10.56 -16.60
N ARG A 50 -8.22 -10.88 -15.44
CA ARG A 50 -9.47 -10.26 -14.98
C ARG A 50 -9.29 -8.80 -14.53
N LEU A 51 -8.06 -8.37 -14.31
CA LEU A 51 -7.72 -7.02 -13.84
C LEU A 51 -7.06 -6.17 -14.94
N THR A 52 -7.09 -6.64 -16.18
CA THR A 52 -6.44 -5.97 -17.30
C THR A 52 -7.39 -4.98 -18.00
N GLN A 53 -6.78 -3.98 -18.62
CA GLN A 53 -7.46 -3.16 -19.61
C GLN A 53 -7.46 -3.90 -20.98
N GLN A 54 -8.01 -3.29 -22.02
CA GLN A 54 -8.23 -3.93 -23.33
C GLN A 54 -6.95 -4.34 -24.08
N HIS A 55 -5.79 -3.80 -23.71
CA HIS A 55 -4.50 -4.15 -24.33
C HIS A 55 -3.75 -5.28 -23.60
N GLY A 56 -4.34 -5.83 -22.54
CA GLY A 56 -3.75 -6.95 -21.78
C GLY A 56 -2.79 -6.54 -20.66
N PHE A 57 -2.54 -5.25 -20.45
CA PHE A 57 -1.81 -4.75 -19.30
C PHE A 57 -2.73 -4.65 -18.08
N LEU A 58 -2.17 -4.76 -16.90
CA LEU A 58 -2.92 -4.51 -15.67
C LEU A 58 -3.48 -3.07 -15.71
N HIS A 59 -4.77 -2.92 -15.43
CA HIS A 59 -5.41 -1.61 -15.46
C HIS A 59 -4.76 -0.68 -14.43
N ALA A 60 -4.51 0.57 -14.81
CA ALA A 60 -3.91 1.58 -13.94
C ALA A 60 -4.66 1.76 -12.62
N GLY A 61 -5.99 1.65 -12.63
CA GLY A 61 -6.82 1.71 -11.43
C GLY A 61 -6.55 0.57 -10.45
N MET A 62 -6.18 -0.62 -10.94
CA MET A 62 -5.82 -1.76 -10.08
C MET A 62 -4.47 -1.54 -9.41
N VAL A 63 -3.51 -1.01 -10.16
CA VAL A 63 -2.21 -0.60 -9.61
C VAL A 63 -2.41 0.47 -8.54
N ALA A 64 -3.22 1.49 -8.83
CA ALA A 64 -3.52 2.57 -7.89
C ALA A 64 -4.18 2.05 -6.61
N THR A 65 -5.12 1.11 -6.72
CA THR A 65 -5.78 0.51 -5.55
C THR A 65 -4.79 -0.18 -4.62
N ALA A 66 -3.93 -1.03 -5.17
CA ALA A 66 -2.95 -1.76 -4.38
C ALA A 66 -1.87 -0.83 -3.80
N LEU A 67 -1.46 0.19 -4.55
CA LEU A 67 -0.45 1.14 -4.12
C LEU A 67 -0.97 2.09 -3.04
N ASP A 68 -2.23 2.53 -3.16
CA ASP A 68 -2.91 3.29 -2.10
C ASP A 68 -2.97 2.50 -0.80
N SER A 69 -3.31 1.21 -0.87
CA SER A 69 -3.32 0.33 0.31
C SER A 69 -1.92 0.17 0.91
N ALA A 70 -0.88 0.02 0.11
CA ALA A 70 0.49 -0.06 0.61
C ALA A 70 0.88 1.21 1.38
N CYS A 71 0.54 2.39 0.85
CA CYS A 71 0.77 3.67 1.51
C CYS A 71 -0.06 3.82 2.79
N GLY A 72 -1.34 3.45 2.74
CA GLY A 72 -2.23 3.51 3.89
C GLY A 72 -1.77 2.63 5.04
N TYR A 73 -1.39 1.39 4.75
CA TYR A 73 -0.90 0.49 5.78
C TYR A 73 0.50 0.87 6.29
N ALA A 74 1.36 1.43 5.44
CA ALA A 74 2.64 1.99 5.90
C ALA A 74 2.39 3.07 6.96
N ALA A 75 1.46 3.99 6.71
CA ALA A 75 1.05 5.00 7.69
C ALA A 75 0.43 4.36 8.94
N ALA A 76 -0.44 3.37 8.78
CA ALA A 76 -1.13 2.68 9.88
C ALA A 76 -0.14 2.00 10.85
N THR A 77 1.02 1.55 10.38
CA THR A 77 2.05 0.96 11.26
C THR A 77 2.53 1.91 12.36
N LEU A 78 2.42 3.23 12.13
CA LEU A 78 2.89 4.26 13.07
C LEU A 78 1.76 4.91 13.88
N MET A 79 0.51 4.50 13.63
CA MET A 79 -0.67 5.05 14.30
C MET A 79 -0.98 4.33 15.61
N PRO A 80 -1.75 4.98 16.52
CA PRO A 80 -2.23 4.31 17.73
C PRO A 80 -3.09 3.08 17.42
N ALA A 81 -3.19 2.16 18.37
CA ALA A 81 -3.91 0.90 18.23
C ALA A 81 -5.41 1.06 17.92
N ASP A 82 -6.03 2.15 18.38
CA ASP A 82 -7.45 2.45 18.18
C ASP A 82 -7.74 3.31 16.94
N ALA A 83 -6.70 3.66 16.19
CA ALA A 83 -6.85 4.49 15.00
C ALA A 83 -7.23 3.69 13.76
N GLY A 84 -7.96 4.33 12.86
CA GLY A 84 -8.09 3.92 11.47
C GLY A 84 -7.40 4.92 10.55
N VAL A 85 -7.13 4.53 9.32
CA VAL A 85 -6.53 5.40 8.30
C VAL A 85 -7.53 5.64 7.16
N LEU A 86 -7.62 6.89 6.72
CA LEU A 86 -8.34 7.26 5.50
C LEU A 86 -7.42 8.06 4.60
N THR A 87 -7.46 7.77 3.31
CA THR A 87 -6.72 8.53 2.32
C THR A 87 -7.41 9.86 2.05
N ILE A 88 -6.66 10.96 2.18
CA ILE A 88 -7.16 12.30 1.83
C ILE A 88 -7.04 12.51 0.33
N GLU A 89 -5.86 12.21 -0.24
CA GLU A 89 -5.57 12.36 -1.65
C GLU A 89 -4.33 11.54 -2.01
N PHE A 90 -4.21 11.22 -3.28
CA PHE A 90 -2.95 10.74 -3.83
C PHE A 90 -2.78 11.24 -5.26
N LYS A 91 -1.53 11.32 -5.67
CA LYS A 91 -1.14 11.50 -7.06
C LYS A 91 -0.30 10.31 -7.48
N ILE A 92 -0.66 9.71 -8.61
CA ILE A 92 0.08 8.60 -9.20
C ILE A 92 0.68 9.02 -10.53
N ASN A 93 1.94 8.63 -10.77
CA ASN A 93 2.59 8.74 -12.07
C ASN A 93 2.70 7.32 -12.66
N LEU A 94 2.08 7.11 -13.80
CA LEU A 94 2.14 5.84 -14.53
C LEU A 94 3.27 5.96 -15.56
N MET A 95 4.42 5.37 -15.23
CA MET A 95 5.67 5.57 -15.95
C MET A 95 5.90 4.57 -17.07
N ALA A 96 5.28 3.37 -16.95
CA ALA A 96 5.39 2.29 -17.92
C ALA A 96 4.15 1.40 -17.86
N PRO A 97 3.83 0.65 -18.94
CA PRO A 97 2.77 -0.33 -18.90
C PRO A 97 2.96 -1.36 -17.79
N ALA A 98 1.88 -1.73 -17.12
CA ALA A 98 1.89 -2.73 -16.06
C ALA A 98 1.91 -4.14 -16.66
N GLU A 99 3.08 -4.55 -17.09
CA GLU A 99 3.36 -5.84 -17.73
C GLU A 99 4.36 -6.64 -16.89
N GLY A 100 3.97 -7.84 -16.45
CA GLY A 100 4.82 -8.71 -15.64
C GLY A 100 4.05 -9.93 -15.14
N GLN A 101 4.76 -10.83 -14.48
CA GLN A 101 4.18 -12.03 -13.85
C GLN A 101 3.50 -11.67 -12.53
N ARG A 102 4.05 -10.72 -11.83
CA ARG A 102 3.52 -10.17 -10.58
C ARG A 102 4.01 -8.74 -10.39
N PHE A 103 3.44 -8.08 -9.41
CA PHE A 103 3.77 -6.69 -9.08
C PHE A 103 4.08 -6.58 -7.60
N ARG A 104 5.07 -5.77 -7.27
CA ARG A 104 5.48 -5.47 -5.91
C ARG A 104 5.18 -4.00 -5.64
N LEU A 105 4.29 -3.75 -4.70
CA LEU A 105 3.80 -2.42 -4.33
C LEU A 105 4.40 -2.06 -2.97
N VAL A 106 5.23 -1.05 -2.94
CA VAL A 106 5.92 -0.61 -1.72
C VAL A 106 5.35 0.72 -1.27
N GLY A 107 4.83 0.77 -0.05
CA GLY A 107 4.46 2.01 0.63
C GLY A 107 5.50 2.37 1.68
N GLN A 108 5.88 3.65 1.75
CA GLN A 108 6.89 4.15 2.67
C GLN A 108 6.43 5.47 3.27
N VAL A 109 6.49 5.59 4.60
CA VAL A 109 6.23 6.86 5.28
C VAL A 109 7.41 7.81 5.02
N LEU A 110 7.10 9.02 4.60
CA LEU A 110 8.05 10.13 4.48
C LEU A 110 8.08 10.95 5.76
N LYS A 111 6.89 11.33 6.24
CA LYS A 111 6.74 12.12 7.45
C LYS A 111 5.48 11.72 8.19
N PRO A 112 5.61 11.10 9.36
CA PRO A 112 4.46 10.81 10.21
C PRO A 112 3.98 12.09 10.91
N GLY A 113 2.68 12.20 11.10
CA GLY A 113 2.05 13.26 11.85
C GLY A 113 0.98 12.71 12.79
N ARG A 114 0.56 13.53 13.73
CA ARG A 114 -0.52 13.16 14.67
C ARG A 114 -1.85 12.94 13.95
N THR A 115 -2.17 13.79 12.99
CA THR A 115 -3.42 13.76 12.22
C THR A 115 -3.19 13.41 10.76
N VAL A 116 -2.09 13.90 10.17
CA VAL A 116 -1.77 13.72 8.75
C VAL A 116 -0.39 13.10 8.61
N THR A 117 -0.30 12.07 7.79
CA THR A 117 0.96 11.37 7.44
C THR A 117 1.18 11.46 5.94
N PHE A 118 2.39 11.82 5.55
CA PHE A 118 2.81 11.85 4.15
C PHE A 118 3.57 10.57 3.81
N THR A 119 3.22 9.97 2.67
CA THR A 119 3.81 8.73 2.18
C THR A 119 4.20 8.82 0.72
N GLU A 120 5.08 7.94 0.31
CA GLU A 120 5.35 7.65 -1.09
C GLU A 120 5.13 6.17 -1.37
N GLY A 121 4.81 5.87 -2.63
CA GLY A 121 4.62 4.50 -3.09
C GLY A 121 5.38 4.24 -4.37
N GLN A 122 5.82 3.00 -4.56
CA GLN A 122 6.46 2.53 -5.77
C GLN A 122 5.85 1.20 -6.20
N ALA A 123 5.47 1.09 -7.46
CA ALA A 123 5.00 -0.15 -8.06
C ALA A 123 6.05 -0.70 -9.02
N TRP A 124 6.44 -1.94 -8.81
CA TRP A 124 7.44 -2.65 -9.60
C TRP A 124 6.80 -3.85 -10.28
N ALA A 125 6.95 -3.94 -11.61
CA ALA A 125 6.60 -5.15 -12.35
C ALA A 125 7.77 -6.14 -12.27
N VAL A 126 7.45 -7.39 -12.00
CA VAL A 126 8.43 -8.47 -11.87
C VAL A 126 8.21 -9.47 -13.01
N ASP A 127 9.24 -9.70 -13.80
CA ASP A 127 9.19 -10.64 -14.92
C ASP A 127 9.40 -12.11 -14.50
N ALA A 128 9.32 -13.04 -15.44
CA ALA A 128 9.46 -14.46 -15.18
C ALA A 128 10.86 -14.86 -14.64
N GLN A 129 11.88 -14.04 -14.88
CA GLN A 129 13.26 -14.23 -14.39
C GLN A 129 13.54 -13.49 -13.09
N GLY A 130 12.54 -12.81 -12.52
CA GLY A 130 12.69 -12.03 -11.31
C GLY A 130 13.25 -10.63 -11.53
N GLY A 131 13.42 -10.18 -12.78
CA GLY A 131 13.80 -8.82 -13.11
C GLY A 131 12.69 -7.83 -12.75
N GLU A 132 13.07 -6.66 -12.21
CA GLU A 132 12.12 -5.65 -11.74
C GLU A 132 12.20 -4.39 -12.59
N LYS A 133 11.02 -3.81 -12.89
CA LYS A 133 10.88 -2.54 -13.60
C LYS A 133 9.93 -1.63 -12.82
N LEU A 134 10.37 -0.42 -12.52
CA LEU A 134 9.51 0.59 -11.90
C LEU A 134 8.45 1.04 -12.92
N ILE A 135 7.18 0.83 -12.61
CA ILE A 135 6.06 1.15 -13.50
C ILE A 135 5.21 2.31 -13.01
N ALA A 136 5.21 2.57 -11.71
CA ALA A 136 4.47 3.70 -11.16
C ALA A 136 5.09 4.20 -9.87
N THR A 137 4.90 5.50 -9.61
CA THR A 137 5.19 6.13 -8.33
C THR A 137 3.94 6.85 -7.82
N MET A 138 3.80 6.94 -6.52
CA MET A 138 2.68 7.62 -5.87
C MET A 138 3.19 8.49 -4.73
N VAL A 139 2.55 9.63 -4.51
CA VAL A 139 2.60 10.36 -3.25
C VAL A 139 1.19 10.40 -2.69
N ALA A 140 1.04 10.14 -1.39
CA ALA A 140 -0.27 10.07 -0.76
C ALA A 140 -0.26 10.76 0.60
N THR A 141 -1.39 11.38 0.91
CA THR A 141 -1.66 12.02 2.20
C THR A 141 -2.73 11.22 2.93
N LEU A 142 -2.38 10.70 4.09
CA LEU A 142 -3.23 9.83 4.91
C LEU A 142 -3.66 10.55 6.17
N MET A 143 -4.91 10.32 6.57
CA MET A 143 -5.49 10.90 7.78
C MET A 143 -5.64 9.83 8.85
N THR A 144 -5.15 10.14 10.06
CA THR A 144 -5.42 9.34 11.25
C THR A 144 -6.82 9.69 11.78
N VAL A 145 -7.67 8.67 11.93
CA VAL A 145 -9.02 8.81 12.49
C VAL A 145 -9.08 8.05 13.81
N THR A 146 -9.43 8.75 14.89
CA THR A 146 -9.61 8.18 16.22
C THR A 146 -10.99 8.52 16.76
N GLY A 147 -11.52 7.67 17.65
CA GLY A 147 -12.80 7.93 18.32
C GLY A 147 -14.03 7.89 17.42
N ARG A 148 -13.91 7.39 16.18
CA ARG A 148 -15.03 7.25 15.26
C ARG A 148 -15.42 5.79 15.14
N GLU A 149 -16.68 5.50 15.46
CA GLU A 149 -17.21 4.14 15.36
C GLU A 149 -17.07 3.58 13.95
N GLY A 150 -16.62 2.33 13.85
CA GLY A 150 -16.45 1.61 12.59
C GLY A 150 -15.17 1.96 11.81
N ILE A 151 -14.38 2.93 12.25
CA ILE A 151 -13.12 3.29 11.60
C ILE A 151 -11.95 3.01 12.53
N ARG A 152 -11.39 1.83 12.40
CA ARG A 152 -10.17 1.37 13.08
C ARG A 152 -9.63 0.12 12.41
N HIS A 153 -8.37 -0.13 12.61
CA HIS A 153 -7.69 -1.33 12.10
C HIS A 153 -7.79 -2.53 13.05
#